data_59504cccfa980a1543c338bdb9e601e3
#
_entry.id   59504cccfa980a1543c338bdb9e601e3
#
_cell.length_a   1.000
_cell.length_b   1.000
_cell.length_c   1.000
_cell.angle_alpha   90.00
_cell.angle_beta   90.00
_cell.angle_gamma   90.00
#
_symmetry.space_group_name_H-M   'P 1'
#
loop_
_entity.id
_entity.type
_entity.pdbx_description
1 polymer ?
#
loop_
_entity_poly.entity_id
_entity_poly.type
_entity_poly.pdbx_seq_one_letter_code
_entity_poly.pdbx_strand_id
1 'polypeptide(L)'
;MQVVMAFDQGTTSSRAILFDHNGSIVGVAQREFEQHYPQSGWVEHDANEIWQTQLAVGREVLEQTGVSADDVVAIGITNQRETTVVWDRATGQPIANAIVWQDRRTASYCDKLREAGHTDQVQAKTGLVIDAYFCATKIRWILDNVPEAQGRAERGELAFGTIDSWLLWNLTGGRVHATDVTNASRTMLLNIESCQWDDDLLELFGVPMSMLPEVLPSSNL
;
A
#
# COMPACT_ATOMS: atom_id res chain seq x y z
N MET A 1 -1.03 30.83 7.66
CA MET A 1 -1.49 30.00 8.81
C MET A 1 -0.94 28.61 8.62
N GLN A 2 -0.12 28.12 9.54
CA GLN A 2 0.43 26.76 9.42
C GLN A 2 -0.65 25.71 9.63
N VAL A 3 -0.62 24.67 8.77
CA VAL A 3 -1.57 23.55 8.78
C VAL A 3 -0.87 22.22 8.61
N VAL A 4 -1.51 21.14 9.06
CA VAL A 4 -1.16 19.75 8.71
C VAL A 4 -2.18 19.28 7.69
N MET A 5 -1.72 18.67 6.60
CA MET A 5 -2.58 18.01 5.61
C MET A 5 -2.67 16.52 5.94
N ALA A 6 -3.87 15.97 6.05
CA ALA A 6 -4.11 14.54 6.14
C ALA A 6 -4.62 14.01 4.80
N PHE A 7 -3.91 13.05 4.20
CA PHE A 7 -4.41 12.23 3.12
C PHE A 7 -5.13 11.01 3.69
N ASP A 8 -6.40 10.88 3.37
CA ASP A 8 -7.25 9.74 3.74
C ASP A 8 -7.64 9.01 2.45
N GLN A 9 -6.83 8.03 2.09
CA GLN A 9 -7.03 7.25 0.88
C GLN A 9 -7.88 6.01 1.21
N GLY A 10 -9.19 6.14 1.05
CA GLY A 10 -10.17 5.08 1.30
C GLY A 10 -10.30 4.07 0.16
N THR A 11 -11.17 3.07 0.34
CA THR A 11 -11.40 2.03 -0.68
C THR A 11 -12.12 2.58 -1.91
N THR A 12 -12.97 3.60 -1.76
CA THR A 12 -13.80 4.12 -2.85
C THR A 12 -13.52 5.58 -3.20
N SER A 13 -12.72 6.27 -2.39
CA SER A 13 -12.45 7.69 -2.59
C SER A 13 -11.12 8.12 -1.97
N SER A 14 -10.53 9.15 -2.55
CA SER A 14 -9.38 9.89 -2.00
C SER A 14 -9.89 11.17 -1.33
N ARG A 15 -9.36 11.49 -0.15
CA ARG A 15 -9.73 12.68 0.62
C ARG A 15 -8.48 13.42 1.09
N ALA A 16 -8.55 14.74 1.15
CA ALA A 16 -7.56 15.57 1.82
C ALA A 16 -8.26 16.48 2.84
N ILE A 17 -7.71 16.56 4.04
CA ILE A 17 -8.22 17.36 5.14
C ILE A 17 -7.09 18.26 5.64
N LEU A 18 -7.36 19.54 5.82
CA LEU A 18 -6.44 20.47 6.47
C LEU A 18 -6.84 20.67 7.92
N PHE A 19 -5.89 20.55 8.82
CA PHE A 19 -6.06 20.82 10.24
C PHE A 19 -5.18 21.98 10.68
N ASP A 20 -5.74 22.87 11.51
CA ASP A 20 -4.96 23.91 12.20
C ASP A 20 -4.20 23.33 13.40
N HIS A 21 -3.42 24.20 14.10
CA HIS A 21 -2.65 23.82 15.28
C HIS A 21 -3.51 23.41 16.50
N ASN A 22 -4.82 23.68 16.50
CA ASN A 22 -5.77 23.25 17.53
C ASN A 22 -6.45 21.92 17.17
N GLY A 23 -6.14 21.33 16.00
CA GLY A 23 -6.81 20.16 15.48
C GLY A 23 -8.20 20.44 14.87
N SER A 24 -8.53 21.71 14.63
CA SER A 24 -9.78 22.07 13.95
C SER A 24 -9.66 21.90 12.44
N ILE A 25 -10.72 21.40 11.80
CA ILE A 25 -10.76 21.23 10.35
C ILE A 25 -10.87 22.60 9.69
N VAL A 26 -9.91 22.94 8.82
CA VAL A 26 -9.87 24.16 8.01
C VAL A 26 -10.58 23.96 6.67
N GLY A 27 -10.44 22.78 6.08
CA GLY A 27 -11.07 22.41 4.81
C GLY A 27 -10.99 20.94 4.51
N VAL A 28 -11.85 20.46 3.59
CA VAL A 28 -11.94 19.07 3.15
C VAL A 28 -12.23 19.06 1.66
N ALA A 29 -11.50 18.22 0.90
CA ALA A 29 -11.83 17.87 -0.48
C ALA A 29 -11.83 16.36 -0.63
N GLN A 30 -12.74 15.81 -1.45
CA GLN A 30 -12.89 14.37 -1.67
C GLN A 30 -13.30 14.09 -3.10
N ARG A 31 -12.76 12.99 -3.67
CA ARG A 31 -13.13 12.47 -5.00
C ARG A 31 -13.22 10.95 -4.96
N GLU A 32 -14.24 10.41 -5.60
CA GLU A 32 -14.35 8.98 -5.88
C GLU A 32 -13.42 8.61 -7.05
N PHE A 33 -13.06 7.32 -7.14
CA PHE A 33 -12.32 6.74 -8.26
C PHE A 33 -12.95 5.40 -8.66
N GLU A 34 -12.61 4.91 -9.86
CA GLU A 34 -13.25 3.74 -10.44
C GLU A 34 -12.87 2.44 -9.72
N GLN A 35 -13.88 1.59 -9.54
CA GLN A 35 -13.73 0.24 -8.99
C GLN A 35 -13.82 -0.76 -10.12
N HIS A 36 -12.81 -1.62 -10.31
CA HIS A 36 -12.79 -2.62 -11.37
C HIS A 36 -13.08 -4.01 -10.82
N TYR A 37 -14.00 -4.72 -11.48
CA TYR A 37 -14.43 -6.08 -11.13
C TYR A 37 -14.24 -7.02 -12.33
N PRO A 38 -12.99 -7.39 -12.71
CA PRO A 38 -12.73 -8.14 -13.95
C PRO A 38 -13.37 -9.51 -14.00
N GLN A 39 -13.51 -10.16 -12.84
CA GLN A 39 -14.11 -11.49 -12.69
C GLN A 39 -14.83 -11.58 -11.33
N SER A 40 -15.65 -12.63 -11.14
CA SER A 40 -16.29 -12.88 -9.86
C SER A 40 -15.26 -13.05 -8.74
N GLY A 41 -15.39 -12.25 -7.67
CA GLY A 41 -14.48 -12.24 -6.54
C GLY A 41 -13.17 -11.48 -6.76
N TRP A 42 -12.96 -10.87 -7.93
CA TRP A 42 -11.81 -10.00 -8.20
C TRP A 42 -12.18 -8.54 -7.99
N VAL A 43 -11.31 -7.80 -7.32
CA VAL A 43 -11.49 -6.36 -7.06
C VAL A 43 -10.15 -5.67 -7.30
N GLU A 44 -10.14 -4.72 -8.22
CA GLU A 44 -8.93 -4.00 -8.64
C GLU A 44 -9.16 -2.49 -8.66
N HIS A 45 -8.07 -1.75 -8.47
CA HIS A 45 -8.01 -0.30 -8.70
C HIS A 45 -6.86 0.03 -9.66
N ASP A 46 -7.02 1.09 -10.45
CA ASP A 46 -5.88 1.72 -11.11
C ASP A 46 -5.07 2.51 -10.08
N ALA A 47 -3.83 2.07 -9.81
CA ALA A 47 -2.96 2.73 -8.84
C ALA A 47 -2.58 4.16 -9.30
N ASN A 48 -2.53 4.44 -10.61
CA ASN A 48 -2.30 5.78 -11.12
C ASN A 48 -3.51 6.69 -10.85
N GLU A 49 -4.74 6.18 -10.98
CA GLU A 49 -5.94 6.95 -10.64
C GLU A 49 -5.99 7.29 -9.15
N ILE A 50 -5.62 6.31 -8.27
CA ILE A 50 -5.48 6.58 -6.82
C ILE A 50 -4.51 7.74 -6.58
N TRP A 51 -3.32 7.71 -7.21
CA TRP A 51 -2.36 8.80 -7.08
C TRP A 51 -2.89 10.13 -7.59
N GLN A 52 -3.48 10.13 -8.79
CA GLN A 52 -4.00 11.36 -9.43
C GLN A 52 -5.13 11.98 -8.63
N THR A 53 -6.08 11.17 -8.13
CA THR A 53 -7.19 11.66 -7.31
C THR A 53 -6.71 12.16 -5.96
N GLN A 54 -5.75 11.49 -5.31
CA GLN A 54 -5.18 11.94 -4.05
C GLN A 54 -4.45 13.29 -4.19
N LEU A 55 -3.64 13.44 -5.26
CA LEU A 55 -2.97 14.71 -5.55
C LEU A 55 -3.97 15.82 -5.88
N ALA A 56 -5.03 15.49 -6.63
CA ALA A 56 -6.06 16.44 -7.02
C ALA A 56 -6.81 17.00 -5.80
N VAL A 57 -7.24 16.12 -4.87
CA VAL A 57 -7.93 16.60 -3.64
C VAL A 57 -7.00 17.37 -2.72
N GLY A 58 -5.70 17.04 -2.68
CA GLY A 58 -4.70 17.81 -1.96
C GLY A 58 -4.56 19.25 -2.48
N ARG A 59 -4.56 19.43 -3.80
CA ARG A 59 -4.55 20.76 -4.44
C ARG A 59 -5.87 21.48 -4.24
N GLU A 60 -6.98 20.80 -4.44
CA GLU A 60 -8.32 21.35 -4.33
C GLU A 60 -8.59 21.93 -2.94
N VAL A 61 -8.21 21.24 -1.86
CA VAL A 61 -8.42 21.74 -0.50
C VAL A 61 -7.60 23.01 -0.21
N LEU A 62 -6.38 23.12 -0.77
CA LEU A 62 -5.57 24.34 -0.68
C LEU A 62 -6.23 25.51 -1.42
N GLU A 63 -6.72 25.27 -2.65
CA GLU A 63 -7.41 26.28 -3.45
C GLU A 63 -8.71 26.76 -2.77
N GLN A 64 -9.54 25.85 -2.25
CA GLN A 64 -10.79 26.17 -1.57
C GLN A 64 -10.60 27.00 -0.30
N THR A 65 -9.50 26.74 0.42
CA THR A 65 -9.23 27.43 1.71
C THR A 65 -8.35 28.65 1.57
N GLY A 66 -7.69 28.84 0.42
CA GLY A 66 -6.70 29.90 0.20
C GLY A 66 -5.40 29.71 1.00
N VAL A 67 -5.17 28.50 1.56
CA VAL A 67 -3.94 28.15 2.29
C VAL A 67 -2.82 27.91 1.28
N SER A 68 -1.66 28.53 1.50
CA SER A 68 -0.48 28.31 0.67
C SER A 68 0.11 26.92 0.94
N ALA A 69 0.65 26.27 -0.11
CA ALA A 69 1.42 25.05 0.06
C ALA A 69 2.61 25.22 1.02
N ASP A 70 3.20 26.40 1.09
CA ASP A 70 4.30 26.71 2.02
C ASP A 70 3.85 26.76 3.49
N ASP A 71 2.55 26.87 3.75
CA ASP A 71 1.98 26.80 5.08
C ASP A 71 1.71 25.35 5.55
N VAL A 72 1.82 24.36 4.66
CA VAL A 72 1.67 22.92 5.01
C VAL A 72 2.95 22.43 5.64
N VAL A 73 2.96 22.28 6.95
CA VAL A 73 4.17 21.89 7.71
C VAL A 73 4.43 20.38 7.73
N ALA A 74 3.38 19.58 7.51
CA ALA A 74 3.47 18.12 7.42
C ALA A 74 2.31 17.53 6.63
N ILE A 75 2.53 16.34 6.05
CA ILE A 75 1.50 15.51 5.44
C ILE A 75 1.44 14.19 6.22
N GLY A 76 0.27 13.86 6.78
CA GLY A 76 -0.04 12.56 7.32
C GLY A 76 -0.79 11.71 6.29
N ILE A 77 -0.51 10.40 6.24
CA ILE A 77 -1.17 9.47 5.31
C ILE A 77 -1.90 8.40 6.11
N THR A 78 -3.19 8.23 5.85
CA THR A 78 -3.93 7.03 6.18
C THR A 78 -4.52 6.44 4.91
N ASN A 79 -4.67 5.12 4.84
CA ASN A 79 -4.99 4.44 3.58
C ASN A 79 -5.84 3.20 3.80
N GLN A 80 -6.51 2.75 2.73
CA GLN A 80 -7.01 1.40 2.64
C GLN A 80 -5.83 0.44 2.78
N ARG A 81 -5.79 -0.34 3.86
CA ARG A 81 -4.70 -1.28 4.12
C ARG A 81 -4.82 -2.51 3.22
N GLU A 82 -3.77 -3.29 3.14
CA GLU A 82 -3.66 -4.59 2.44
C GLU A 82 -3.85 -4.52 0.92
N THR A 83 -4.30 -3.40 0.35
CA THR A 83 -4.32 -3.21 -1.11
C THR A 83 -2.89 -3.20 -1.64
N THR A 84 -2.62 -4.06 -2.62
CA THR A 84 -1.28 -4.43 -3.07
C THR A 84 -0.95 -3.77 -4.40
N VAL A 85 0.13 -3.00 -4.46
CA VAL A 85 0.66 -2.39 -5.67
C VAL A 85 2.06 -2.94 -5.95
N VAL A 86 2.35 -3.28 -7.21
CA VAL A 86 3.71 -3.60 -7.68
C VAL A 86 4.02 -2.73 -8.88
N TRP A 87 5.18 -2.07 -8.85
CA TRP A 87 5.58 -1.15 -9.92
C TRP A 87 7.04 -1.31 -10.33
N ASP A 88 7.34 -0.87 -11.53
CA ASP A 88 8.70 -0.78 -12.07
C ASP A 88 9.43 0.42 -11.46
N ARG A 89 10.61 0.17 -10.88
CA ARG A 89 11.40 1.22 -10.19
C ARG A 89 11.94 2.28 -11.14
N ALA A 90 12.26 1.91 -12.37
CA ALA A 90 12.86 2.82 -13.32
C ALA A 90 11.84 3.79 -13.92
N THR A 91 10.61 3.30 -14.16
CA THR A 91 9.56 4.09 -14.82
C THR A 91 8.53 4.65 -13.82
N GLY A 92 8.45 4.10 -12.61
CA GLY A 92 7.41 4.40 -11.64
C GLY A 92 6.01 3.89 -12.05
N GLN A 93 5.91 3.04 -13.09
CA GLN A 93 4.62 2.56 -13.58
C GLN A 93 4.21 1.25 -12.92
N PRO A 94 2.96 1.11 -12.45
CA PRO A 94 2.41 -0.17 -12.00
C PRO A 94 2.50 -1.22 -13.10
N ILE A 95 2.89 -2.45 -12.76
CA ILE A 95 2.96 -3.57 -13.72
C ILE A 95 1.63 -4.32 -13.85
N ALA A 96 0.69 -4.06 -12.95
CA ALA A 96 -0.68 -4.56 -12.93
C ALA A 96 -1.56 -3.59 -12.12
N ASN A 97 -2.88 -3.70 -12.24
CA ASN A 97 -3.79 -3.00 -11.35
C ASN A 97 -3.53 -3.38 -9.89
N ALA A 98 -3.76 -2.46 -8.98
CA ALA A 98 -3.71 -2.72 -7.54
C ALA A 98 -4.76 -3.78 -7.16
N ILE A 99 -4.33 -4.86 -6.49
CA ILE A 99 -5.26 -5.90 -6.00
C ILE A 99 -5.77 -5.47 -4.64
N VAL A 100 -7.08 -5.24 -4.55
CA VAL A 100 -7.75 -4.68 -3.38
C VAL A 100 -7.85 -5.71 -2.25
N TRP A 101 -7.93 -5.26 -1.00
CA TRP A 101 -8.08 -6.10 0.19
C TRP A 101 -9.32 -7.04 0.16
N GLN A 102 -10.37 -6.66 -0.58
CA GLN A 102 -11.60 -7.45 -0.77
C GLN A 102 -11.44 -8.60 -1.78
N ASP A 103 -10.37 -8.60 -2.56
CA ASP A 103 -10.12 -9.56 -3.64
C ASP A 103 -9.95 -10.99 -3.10
N ARG A 104 -10.54 -11.96 -3.77
CA ARG A 104 -10.52 -13.37 -3.37
C ARG A 104 -9.80 -14.29 -4.36
N ARG A 105 -9.09 -13.73 -5.39
CA ARG A 105 -8.40 -14.54 -6.42
C ARG A 105 -7.38 -15.53 -5.87
N THR A 106 -6.78 -15.22 -4.73
CA THR A 106 -5.74 -16.05 -4.09
C THR A 106 -6.29 -17.01 -3.02
N ALA A 107 -7.62 -17.09 -2.84
CA ALA A 107 -8.23 -17.92 -1.80
C ALA A 107 -7.80 -19.40 -1.90
N SER A 108 -7.78 -19.98 -3.11
CA SER A 108 -7.36 -21.36 -3.32
C SER A 108 -5.86 -21.59 -3.00
N TYR A 109 -5.01 -20.57 -3.16
CA TYR A 109 -3.62 -20.63 -2.76
C TYR A 109 -3.49 -20.61 -1.23
N CYS A 110 -4.30 -19.80 -0.55
CA CYS A 110 -4.39 -19.80 0.91
C CYS A 110 -4.84 -21.17 1.45
N ASP A 111 -5.82 -21.83 0.80
CA ASP A 111 -6.25 -23.18 1.18
C ASP A 111 -5.09 -24.18 1.12
N LYS A 112 -4.32 -24.18 0.03
CA LYS A 112 -3.14 -25.05 -0.13
C LYS A 112 -2.09 -24.83 0.95
N LEU A 113 -1.82 -23.58 1.34
CA LEU A 113 -0.87 -23.27 2.40
C LEU A 113 -1.36 -23.80 3.77
N ARG A 114 -2.66 -23.66 4.07
CA ARG A 114 -3.26 -24.21 5.29
C ARG A 114 -3.20 -25.74 5.32
N GLU A 115 -3.53 -26.40 4.21
CA GLU A 115 -3.45 -27.87 4.05
C GLU A 115 -2.01 -28.39 4.17
N ALA A 116 -1.02 -27.60 3.72
CA ALA A 116 0.41 -27.90 3.89
C ALA A 116 0.92 -27.67 5.32
N GLY A 117 0.09 -27.15 6.25
CA GLY A 117 0.43 -27.02 7.67
C GLY A 117 1.15 -25.72 8.05
N HIS A 118 1.12 -24.67 7.21
CA HIS A 118 1.82 -23.41 7.48
C HIS A 118 1.08 -22.44 8.41
N THR A 119 -0.14 -22.80 8.89
CA THR A 119 -0.99 -21.92 9.70
C THR A 119 -0.28 -21.44 10.97
N ASP A 120 0.28 -22.36 11.75
CA ASP A 120 0.90 -22.03 13.04
C ASP A 120 2.16 -21.16 12.84
N GLN A 121 2.97 -21.44 11.82
CA GLN A 121 4.15 -20.65 11.51
C GLN A 121 3.78 -19.20 11.15
N VAL A 122 2.81 -19.01 10.27
CA VAL A 122 2.38 -17.67 9.84
C VAL A 122 1.75 -16.92 11.03
N GLN A 123 0.88 -17.59 11.80
CA GLN A 123 0.23 -16.95 12.95
C GLN A 123 1.21 -16.57 14.05
N ALA A 124 2.18 -17.42 14.36
CA ALA A 124 3.18 -17.13 15.39
C ALA A 124 4.04 -15.90 15.04
N LYS A 125 4.43 -15.75 13.77
CA LYS A 125 5.28 -14.66 13.32
C LYS A 125 4.53 -13.35 13.06
N THR A 126 3.30 -13.44 12.56
CA THR A 126 2.55 -12.26 12.07
C THR A 126 1.33 -11.89 12.91
N GLY A 127 0.85 -12.79 13.77
CA GLY A 127 -0.43 -12.66 14.44
C GLY A 127 -1.65 -12.84 13.52
N LEU A 128 -1.44 -13.13 12.22
CA LEU A 128 -2.47 -13.19 11.21
C LEU A 128 -2.84 -14.64 10.85
N VAL A 129 -4.05 -14.82 10.35
CA VAL A 129 -4.45 -16.06 9.67
C VAL A 129 -3.99 -16.02 8.20
N ILE A 130 -3.80 -17.18 7.57
CA ILE A 130 -3.55 -17.24 6.12
C ILE A 130 -4.85 -16.93 5.40
N ASP A 131 -4.94 -15.75 4.77
CA ASP A 131 -6.12 -15.31 4.01
C ASP A 131 -5.74 -14.42 2.82
N ALA A 132 -6.54 -14.47 1.76
CA ALA A 132 -6.43 -13.63 0.57
C ALA A 132 -6.55 -12.12 0.87
N TYR A 133 -7.06 -11.78 2.02
CA TYR A 133 -7.17 -10.41 2.53
C TYR A 133 -5.81 -9.70 2.55
N PHE A 134 -4.74 -10.39 2.96
CA PHE A 134 -3.41 -9.83 3.17
C PHE A 134 -2.55 -9.82 1.90
N CYS A 135 -1.39 -9.10 1.93
CA CYS A 135 -0.64 -8.79 0.72
C CYS A 135 0.14 -9.98 0.14
N ALA A 136 0.74 -10.85 0.97
CA ALA A 136 1.73 -11.83 0.52
C ALA A 136 1.25 -12.69 -0.66
N THR A 137 0.03 -13.23 -0.57
CA THR A 137 -0.54 -14.08 -1.62
C THR A 137 -0.88 -13.29 -2.89
N LYS A 138 -1.24 -12.00 -2.77
CA LYS A 138 -1.49 -11.11 -3.90
C LYS A 138 -0.19 -10.74 -4.62
N ILE A 139 0.89 -10.49 -3.87
CA ILE A 139 2.23 -10.29 -4.46
C ILE A 139 2.62 -11.55 -5.23
N ARG A 140 2.52 -12.74 -4.61
CA ARG A 140 2.82 -14.00 -5.27
C ARG A 140 2.02 -14.17 -6.57
N TRP A 141 0.72 -13.87 -6.53
CA TRP A 141 -0.12 -13.94 -7.72
C TRP A 141 0.38 -13.02 -8.84
N ILE A 142 0.75 -11.77 -8.52
CA ILE A 142 1.30 -10.83 -9.52
C ILE A 142 2.60 -11.40 -10.12
N LEU A 143 3.51 -11.89 -9.28
CA LEU A 143 4.78 -12.45 -9.75
C LEU A 143 4.61 -13.69 -10.64
N ASP A 144 3.55 -14.48 -10.41
CA ASP A 144 3.23 -15.67 -11.22
C ASP A 144 2.51 -15.33 -12.54
N ASN A 145 1.72 -14.26 -12.59
CA ASN A 145 0.80 -13.99 -13.70
C ASN A 145 1.23 -12.83 -14.61
N VAL A 146 2.16 -11.98 -14.16
CA VAL A 146 2.73 -10.93 -15.01
C VAL A 146 4.03 -11.45 -15.62
N PRO A 147 4.16 -11.40 -16.96
CA PRO A 147 5.36 -11.92 -17.65
C PRO A 147 6.66 -11.32 -17.06
N GLU A 148 7.65 -12.18 -16.82
CA GLU A 148 8.99 -11.85 -16.31
C GLU A 148 9.03 -11.22 -14.90
N ALA A 149 7.87 -11.02 -14.23
CA ALA A 149 7.81 -10.30 -12.96
C ALA A 149 8.69 -10.94 -11.88
N GLN A 150 8.70 -12.27 -11.74
CA GLN A 150 9.53 -12.96 -10.76
C GLN A 150 11.02 -12.63 -10.95
N GLY A 151 11.55 -12.82 -12.15
CA GLY A 151 12.96 -12.55 -12.44
C GLY A 151 13.32 -11.06 -12.32
N ARG A 152 12.40 -10.17 -12.68
CA ARG A 152 12.57 -8.71 -12.49
C ARG A 152 12.62 -8.33 -11.01
N ALA A 153 11.74 -8.93 -10.20
CA ALA A 153 11.72 -8.72 -8.75
C ALA A 153 13.03 -9.19 -8.09
N GLU A 154 13.54 -10.38 -8.47
CA GLU A 154 14.81 -10.91 -7.99
C GLU A 154 16.00 -10.01 -8.34
N ARG A 155 15.98 -9.35 -9.51
CA ARG A 155 17.01 -8.37 -9.91
C ARG A 155 16.82 -6.99 -9.27
N GLY A 156 15.79 -6.80 -8.43
CA GLY A 156 15.50 -5.52 -7.76
C GLY A 156 14.91 -4.44 -8.68
N GLU A 157 14.39 -4.81 -9.85
CA GLU A 157 13.79 -3.89 -10.82
C GLU A 157 12.36 -3.47 -10.44
N LEU A 158 11.70 -4.27 -9.58
CA LEU A 158 10.34 -4.01 -9.12
C LEU A 158 10.32 -3.54 -7.66
N ALA A 159 9.29 -2.78 -7.34
CA ALA A 159 8.95 -2.40 -5.98
C ALA A 159 7.54 -2.86 -5.65
N PHE A 160 7.33 -3.25 -4.41
CA PHE A 160 6.03 -3.52 -3.81
C PHE A 160 5.69 -2.47 -2.77
N GLY A 161 4.43 -2.16 -2.61
CA GLY A 161 3.93 -1.40 -1.46
C GLY A 161 2.43 -1.56 -1.27
N THR A 162 1.99 -1.26 -0.06
CA THR A 162 0.62 -0.87 0.23
C THR A 162 0.42 0.58 -0.23
N ILE A 163 -0.79 1.11 -0.14
CA ILE A 163 -1.11 2.42 -0.73
C ILE A 163 -0.30 3.56 -0.09
N ASP A 164 0.06 3.47 1.19
CA ASP A 164 0.97 4.43 1.84
C ASP A 164 2.32 4.53 1.12
N SER A 165 2.94 3.38 0.84
CA SER A 165 4.22 3.33 0.09
C SER A 165 4.07 3.86 -1.33
N TRP A 166 2.97 3.54 -2.01
CA TRP A 166 2.68 4.04 -3.35
C TRP A 166 2.52 5.56 -3.37
N LEU A 167 1.78 6.12 -2.42
CA LEU A 167 1.64 7.58 -2.29
C LEU A 167 2.97 8.24 -1.94
N LEU A 168 3.74 7.69 -0.99
CA LEU A 168 5.03 8.23 -0.58
C LEU A 168 6.05 8.20 -1.74
N TRP A 169 6.09 7.10 -2.49
CA TRP A 169 6.91 6.99 -3.71
C TRP A 169 6.60 8.12 -4.70
N ASN A 170 5.33 8.34 -4.99
CA ASN A 170 4.92 9.38 -5.94
C ASN A 170 5.14 10.80 -5.40
N LEU A 171 4.83 11.08 -4.12
CA LEU A 171 5.08 12.36 -3.47
C LEU A 171 6.55 12.75 -3.49
N THR A 172 7.44 11.76 -3.41
CA THR A 172 8.89 12.00 -3.36
C THR A 172 9.57 11.88 -4.72
N GLY A 173 8.82 11.63 -5.81
CA GLY A 173 9.38 11.42 -7.13
C GLY A 173 10.31 10.22 -7.20
N GLY A 174 9.95 9.11 -6.55
CA GLY A 174 10.68 7.85 -6.54
C GLY A 174 11.90 7.81 -5.60
N ARG A 175 12.11 8.84 -4.77
CA ARG A 175 13.29 8.92 -3.88
C ARG A 175 13.15 8.12 -2.59
N VAL A 176 11.92 7.92 -2.11
CA VAL A 176 11.64 7.20 -0.87
C VAL A 176 10.74 6.00 -1.16
N HIS A 177 11.19 4.82 -0.78
CA HIS A 177 10.42 3.59 -0.81
C HIS A 177 10.35 3.03 0.60
N ALA A 178 9.33 3.43 1.35
CA ALA A 178 9.13 3.07 2.75
C ALA A 178 7.66 2.80 3.04
N THR A 179 7.41 2.08 4.11
CA THR A 179 6.09 1.84 4.73
C THR A 179 6.20 1.99 6.23
N ASP A 180 5.09 2.08 6.93
CA ASP A 180 5.08 2.05 8.38
C ASP A 180 4.81 0.64 8.94
N VAL A 181 5.13 0.45 10.23
CA VAL A 181 4.92 -0.83 10.92
C VAL A 181 3.46 -1.27 10.89
N THR A 182 2.49 -0.34 10.83
CA THR A 182 1.06 -0.69 10.85
C THR A 182 0.59 -1.23 9.50
N ASN A 183 1.08 -0.71 8.38
CA ASN A 183 0.83 -1.27 7.05
C ASN A 183 1.63 -2.55 6.84
N ALA A 184 2.93 -2.56 7.20
CA ALA A 184 3.79 -3.72 7.06
C ALA A 184 3.26 -4.95 7.82
N SER A 185 2.70 -4.77 9.03
CA SER A 185 2.10 -5.84 9.83
C SER A 185 0.88 -6.50 9.16
N ARG A 186 0.31 -5.88 8.10
CA ARG A 186 -0.85 -6.42 7.37
C ARG A 186 -0.47 -7.16 6.09
N THR A 187 0.81 -7.47 5.91
CA THR A 187 1.30 -8.10 4.67
C THR A 187 1.40 -9.62 4.71
N MET A 188 1.42 -10.25 5.89
CA MET A 188 1.87 -11.62 6.18
C MET A 188 3.38 -11.84 5.90
N LEU A 189 4.17 -10.77 5.80
CA LEU A 189 5.61 -10.84 5.53
C LEU A 189 6.45 -10.24 6.67
N LEU A 190 5.82 -9.44 7.56
CA LEU A 190 6.48 -8.83 8.70
C LEU A 190 6.39 -9.71 9.94
N ASN A 191 7.52 -9.91 10.61
CA ASN A 191 7.55 -10.48 11.95
C ASN A 191 7.21 -9.39 12.97
N ILE A 192 6.12 -9.57 13.72
CA ILE A 192 5.60 -8.55 14.65
C ILE A 192 6.43 -8.39 15.93
N GLU A 193 7.29 -9.37 16.26
CA GLU A 193 8.19 -9.26 17.43
C GLU A 193 9.42 -8.42 17.10
N SER A 194 10.02 -8.63 15.92
CA SER A 194 11.19 -7.87 15.47
C SER A 194 10.86 -6.57 14.74
N CYS A 195 9.61 -6.42 14.26
CA CYS A 195 9.17 -5.35 13.36
C CYS A 195 10.03 -5.27 12.07
N GLN A 196 10.48 -6.41 11.57
CA GLN A 196 11.27 -6.53 10.34
C GLN A 196 10.62 -7.52 9.38
N TRP A 197 10.95 -7.43 8.09
CA TRP A 197 10.61 -8.46 7.12
C TRP A 197 11.23 -9.80 7.55
N ASP A 198 10.49 -10.89 7.43
CA ASP A 198 10.88 -12.21 7.93
C ASP A 198 11.29 -13.12 6.77
N ASP A 199 12.56 -13.56 6.76
CA ASP A 199 13.12 -14.37 5.67
C ASP A 199 12.35 -15.68 5.42
N ASP A 200 11.88 -16.37 6.47
CA ASP A 200 11.11 -17.62 6.30
C ASP A 200 9.74 -17.35 5.68
N LEU A 201 9.10 -16.21 6.00
CA LEU A 201 7.84 -15.82 5.36
C LEU A 201 8.08 -15.40 3.90
N LEU A 202 9.17 -14.69 3.63
CA LEU A 202 9.53 -14.33 2.26
C LEU A 202 9.79 -15.56 1.39
N GLU A 203 10.49 -16.55 1.92
CA GLU A 203 10.73 -17.84 1.25
C GLU A 203 9.40 -18.59 1.04
N LEU A 204 8.55 -18.69 2.08
CA LEU A 204 7.26 -19.37 2.01
C LEU A 204 6.37 -18.82 0.90
N PHE A 205 6.29 -17.50 0.78
CA PHE A 205 5.46 -16.84 -0.23
C PHE A 205 6.20 -16.58 -1.55
N GLY A 206 7.51 -16.88 -1.63
CA GLY A 206 8.33 -16.63 -2.82
C GLY A 206 8.44 -15.16 -3.19
N VAL A 207 8.52 -14.27 -2.21
CA VAL A 207 8.61 -12.81 -2.39
C VAL A 207 10.05 -12.35 -2.18
N PRO A 208 10.73 -11.80 -3.21
CA PRO A 208 12.09 -11.31 -3.06
C PRO A 208 12.17 -10.10 -2.11
N MET A 209 13.13 -10.12 -1.17
CA MET A 209 13.41 -9.00 -0.26
C MET A 209 13.68 -7.70 -1.01
N SER A 210 14.31 -7.78 -2.18
CA SER A 210 14.69 -6.63 -3.01
C SER A 210 13.53 -5.73 -3.44
N MET A 211 12.29 -6.25 -3.43
CA MET A 211 11.11 -5.48 -3.82
C MET A 211 10.39 -4.81 -2.65
N LEU A 212 10.80 -5.08 -1.41
CA LEU A 212 10.11 -4.59 -0.23
C LEU A 212 10.56 -3.17 0.17
N PRO A 213 9.64 -2.35 0.73
CA PRO A 213 9.97 -1.03 1.27
C PRO A 213 10.75 -1.12 2.59
N GLU A 214 11.44 -0.06 2.94
CA GLU A 214 11.98 0.12 4.28
C GLU A 214 10.83 0.24 5.29
N VAL A 215 10.94 -0.45 6.43
CA VAL A 215 9.93 -0.38 7.50
C VAL A 215 10.34 0.68 8.50
N LEU A 216 9.48 1.68 8.68
CA LEU A 216 9.71 2.82 9.58
C LEU A 216 8.62 2.89 10.66
N PRO A 217 8.87 3.58 11.78
CA PRO A 217 7.80 3.98 12.70
C PRO A 217 6.76 4.84 11.98
N SER A 218 5.47 4.72 12.37
CA SER A 218 4.36 5.49 11.80
C SER A 218 4.52 7.01 12.02
N SER A 219 5.26 7.41 13.02
CA SER A 219 5.68 8.78 13.25
C SER A 219 7.09 8.78 13.83
N ASN A 220 7.96 9.60 13.26
CA ASN A 220 9.33 9.79 13.73
C ASN A 220 9.53 11.29 14.00
N LEU A 221 9.83 11.62 15.25
CA LEU A 221 10.14 12.97 15.69
C LEU A 221 11.65 13.20 15.67
#